data_27fe3f14a8ffee4f06123c5fe6cff123
#
_entry.id   27fe3f14a8ffee4f06123c5fe6cff123
#
_cell.length_a   1.000
_cell.length_b   1.000
_cell.length_c   1.000
_cell.angle_alpha   90.00
_cell.angle_beta   90.00
_cell.angle_gamma   90.00
#
_symmetry.space_group_name_H-M   'P 1'
#
loop_
_entity.id
_entity.type
_entity.pdbx_description
1 polymer ?
#
loop_
_entity_poly.entity_id
_entity_poly.type
_entity_poly.pdbx_seq_one_letter_code
_entity_poly.pdbx_strand_id
1 'polypeptide(L)'
;MNRFDYSMVKNPEYFKDNCMPAHSSHRYYSSAEAMMQQEESFKYSLNGLWKFHYAKNYESTVQGFEKEEYCCLSWDDIRVPAHIQMEGYDVPQYANVQYPWEGREEIKPGEIPTHFNPVASYVKYFEVPESMKGKKIFISFQGAESGLALWLNGSFVGYSEDSFTPSEFDLTPFMKEGRNLSLIHI
;
A
#
# COMPACT_ATOMS: atom_id res chain seq x y z
N MET A 1 -3.39 5.50 -20.02
CA MET A 1 -3.59 4.63 -18.84
C MET A 1 -2.23 4.38 -18.23
N ASN A 2 -1.98 4.91 -17.07
CA ASN A 2 -0.74 4.62 -16.38
C ASN A 2 -0.80 3.15 -15.93
N ARG A 3 0.22 2.41 -16.27
CA ARG A 3 0.43 1.03 -15.82
C ARG A 3 1.70 1.01 -14.99
N PHE A 4 1.64 0.39 -13.84
CA PHE A 4 2.86 0.15 -13.06
C PHE A 4 3.78 -0.80 -13.82
N ASP A 5 5.05 -0.43 -13.90
CA ASP A 5 6.13 -1.26 -14.42
C ASP A 5 7.23 -1.28 -13.35
N TYR A 6 7.65 -2.48 -12.94
CA TYR A 6 8.65 -2.63 -11.89
C TYR A 6 10.01 -1.95 -12.23
N SER A 7 10.30 -1.74 -13.51
CA SER A 7 11.49 -0.97 -13.90
C SER A 7 11.50 0.46 -13.38
N MET A 8 10.33 1.02 -13.05
CA MET A 8 10.19 2.36 -12.46
C MET A 8 10.87 2.46 -11.09
N VAL A 9 10.88 1.37 -10.32
CA VAL A 9 11.56 1.29 -9.01
C VAL A 9 13.08 1.55 -9.11
N LYS A 10 13.67 1.35 -10.29
CA LYS A 10 15.10 1.61 -10.54
C LYS A 10 15.40 3.08 -10.87
N ASN A 11 14.38 3.87 -11.15
CA ASN A 11 14.54 5.26 -11.56
C ASN A 11 14.41 6.21 -10.36
N PRO A 12 15.50 6.78 -9.85
CA PRO A 12 15.45 7.67 -8.68
C PRO A 12 14.69 8.99 -8.92
N GLU A 13 14.34 9.29 -10.17
CA GLU A 13 13.50 10.44 -10.51
C GLU A 13 12.00 10.10 -10.48
N TYR A 14 11.65 8.80 -10.42
CA TYR A 14 10.27 8.31 -10.36
C TYR A 14 9.98 7.71 -8.99
N PHE A 15 9.72 8.54 -8.02
CA PHE A 15 9.46 8.15 -6.62
C PHE A 15 8.00 8.31 -6.20
N LYS A 16 7.14 8.84 -7.06
CA LYS A 16 5.69 8.94 -6.85
C LYS A 16 4.93 9.09 -8.15
N ASP A 17 3.73 8.52 -8.19
CA ASP A 17 2.75 8.71 -9.27
C ASP A 17 1.35 8.77 -8.68
N ASN A 18 0.54 9.75 -9.10
CA ASN A 18 -0.82 10.02 -8.61
C ASN A 18 -0.94 10.17 -7.08
N CYS A 19 0.18 10.32 -6.38
CA CYS A 19 0.19 10.58 -4.95
C CYS A 19 -0.20 12.04 -4.68
N MET A 20 -1.07 12.24 -3.71
CA MET A 20 -1.47 13.59 -3.28
C MET A 20 -0.28 14.35 -2.69
N PRO A 21 -0.24 15.68 -2.82
CA PRO A 21 0.76 16.48 -2.12
C PRO A 21 0.69 16.27 -0.62
N ALA A 22 1.85 16.16 0.04
CA ALA A 22 1.91 16.07 1.49
C ALA A 22 1.28 17.31 2.15
N HIS A 23 0.54 17.09 3.22
CA HIS A 23 -0.13 18.15 3.97
C HIS A 23 -0.11 17.83 5.48
N SER A 24 -0.41 18.82 6.29
CA SER A 24 -0.56 18.63 7.74
C SER A 24 -1.79 17.78 8.05
N SER A 25 -1.71 16.99 9.13
CA SER A 25 -2.85 16.18 9.59
C SER A 25 -4.02 17.06 10.01
N HIS A 26 -5.19 16.76 9.46
CA HIS A 26 -6.44 17.40 9.81
C HIS A 26 -7.48 16.37 10.24
N ARG A 27 -8.37 16.77 11.13
CA ARG A 27 -9.57 16.02 11.49
C ARG A 27 -10.78 16.78 11.00
N TYR A 28 -11.68 16.09 10.33
CA TYR A 28 -12.89 16.66 9.79
C TYR A 28 -14.10 16.11 10.54
N TYR A 29 -15.00 17.01 10.94
CA TYR A 29 -16.20 16.67 11.68
C TYR A 29 -17.43 17.17 10.93
N SER A 30 -18.53 16.46 11.04
CA SER A 30 -19.80 16.83 10.39
C SER A 30 -20.50 18.01 11.08
N SER A 31 -20.20 18.24 12.36
CA SER A 31 -20.77 19.33 13.16
C SER A 31 -19.87 19.70 14.35
N ALA A 32 -20.19 20.79 15.02
CA ALA A 32 -19.52 21.20 16.26
C ALA A 32 -19.74 20.18 17.40
N GLU A 33 -20.92 19.58 17.44
CA GLU A 33 -21.24 18.52 18.42
C GLU A 33 -20.37 17.28 18.20
N ALA A 34 -20.24 16.82 16.95
CA ALA A 34 -19.37 15.69 16.58
C ALA A 34 -17.90 15.99 16.95
N MET A 35 -17.46 17.24 16.78
CA MET A 35 -16.13 17.66 17.20
C MET A 35 -15.96 17.60 18.73
N MET A 36 -16.94 18.06 19.50
CA MET A 36 -16.90 18.00 20.96
C MET A 36 -16.90 16.54 21.48
N GLN A 37 -17.57 15.65 20.77
CA GLN A 37 -17.63 14.22 21.09
C GLN A 37 -16.45 13.43 20.50
N GLN A 38 -15.57 14.07 19.74
CA GLN A 38 -14.43 13.48 19.03
C GLN A 38 -14.85 12.36 18.05
N GLU A 39 -16.04 12.44 17.48
CA GLU A 39 -16.54 11.50 16.47
C GLU A 39 -15.98 11.87 15.10
N GLU A 40 -14.96 11.13 14.63
CA GLU A 40 -14.37 11.31 13.29
C GLU A 40 -15.39 10.93 12.20
N SER A 41 -16.16 11.89 11.72
CA SER A 41 -17.32 11.65 10.83
C SER A 41 -16.96 11.20 9.41
N PHE A 42 -15.72 11.43 8.97
CA PHE A 42 -15.27 11.24 7.58
C PHE A 42 -14.05 10.32 7.46
N LYS A 43 -13.82 9.50 8.46
CA LYS A 43 -12.73 8.52 8.45
C LYS A 43 -13.28 7.11 8.61
N TYR A 44 -12.86 6.23 7.73
CA TYR A 44 -13.15 4.80 7.78
C TYR A 44 -11.84 4.03 7.83
N SER A 45 -11.66 3.22 8.88
CA SER A 45 -10.42 2.46 9.06
C SER A 45 -10.48 1.16 8.26
N LEU A 46 -9.45 0.92 7.45
CA LEU A 46 -9.21 -0.36 6.79
C LEU A 46 -8.29 -1.27 7.60
N ASN A 47 -7.87 -0.85 8.80
CA ASN A 47 -7.08 -1.68 9.70
C ASN A 47 -7.77 -3.03 9.99
N GLY A 48 -7.00 -4.02 10.36
CA GLY A 48 -7.48 -5.36 10.67
C GLY A 48 -6.86 -6.43 9.78
N LEU A 49 -7.57 -7.50 9.49
CA LEU A 49 -7.04 -8.60 8.69
C LEU A 49 -7.11 -8.29 7.19
N TRP A 50 -6.00 -8.55 6.50
CA TRP A 50 -5.85 -8.46 5.06
C TRP A 50 -5.35 -9.80 4.53
N LYS A 51 -5.70 -10.17 3.31
CA LYS A 51 -5.05 -11.27 2.61
C LYS A 51 -3.63 -10.87 2.23
N PHE A 52 -2.69 -11.79 2.35
CA PHE A 52 -1.27 -11.51 2.28
C PHE A 52 -0.50 -12.61 1.54
N HIS A 53 0.44 -12.19 0.72
CA HIS A 53 1.40 -13.08 0.06
C HIS A 53 2.79 -12.45 0.10
N TYR A 54 3.74 -13.19 0.65
CA TYR A 54 5.15 -12.81 0.70
C TYR A 54 5.92 -13.43 -0.46
N ALA A 55 6.74 -12.64 -1.12
CA ALA A 55 7.69 -13.09 -2.14
C ALA A 55 9.08 -12.56 -1.83
N LYS A 56 10.12 -13.38 -2.03
CA LYS A 56 11.52 -12.98 -1.77
C LYS A 56 12.07 -11.95 -2.75
N ASN A 57 11.43 -11.78 -3.90
CA ASN A 57 11.73 -10.79 -4.93
C ASN A 57 10.52 -10.60 -5.84
N TYR A 58 10.56 -9.58 -6.70
CA TYR A 58 9.46 -9.25 -7.60
C TYR A 58 9.13 -10.37 -8.60
N GLU A 59 10.14 -11.09 -9.12
CA GLU A 59 9.93 -12.20 -10.07
C GLU A 59 9.14 -13.35 -9.46
N SER A 60 9.23 -13.52 -8.14
CA SER A 60 8.52 -14.55 -7.38
C SER A 60 7.11 -14.13 -6.94
N THR A 61 6.68 -12.90 -7.24
CA THR A 61 5.33 -12.44 -6.91
C THR A 61 4.28 -13.16 -7.75
N VAL A 62 3.07 -13.21 -7.23
CA VAL A 62 1.93 -13.75 -7.97
C VAL A 62 1.55 -12.76 -9.06
N GLN A 63 1.73 -13.18 -10.32
CA GLN A 63 1.39 -12.33 -11.46
C GLN A 63 -0.12 -12.26 -11.69
N GLY A 64 -0.60 -11.07 -12.03
CA GLY A 64 -2.01 -10.86 -12.35
C GLY A 64 -2.94 -10.84 -11.13
N PHE A 65 -2.38 -10.77 -9.90
CA PHE A 65 -3.20 -10.70 -8.68
C PHE A 65 -4.00 -9.40 -8.62
N GLU A 66 -3.55 -8.36 -9.32
CA GLU A 66 -4.21 -7.07 -9.43
C GLU A 66 -5.55 -7.13 -10.19
N LYS A 67 -5.84 -8.22 -10.89
CA LYS A 67 -7.08 -8.41 -11.63
C LYS A 67 -8.25 -8.71 -10.69
N GLU A 68 -9.42 -8.19 -11.00
CA GLU A 68 -10.61 -8.35 -10.16
C GLU A 68 -11.06 -9.81 -9.98
N GLU A 69 -10.86 -10.62 -11.01
CA GLU A 69 -11.21 -12.04 -11.01
C GLU A 69 -10.22 -12.92 -10.25
N TYR A 70 -9.09 -12.36 -9.78
CA TYR A 70 -8.12 -13.13 -9.03
C TYR A 70 -8.65 -13.57 -7.67
N CYS A 71 -8.50 -14.86 -7.36
CA CYS A 71 -8.95 -15.44 -6.12
C CYS A 71 -7.77 -15.56 -5.12
N CYS A 72 -7.77 -14.74 -4.09
CA CYS A 72 -6.76 -14.77 -3.02
C CYS A 72 -7.18 -15.56 -1.77
N LEU A 73 -8.20 -16.42 -1.83
CA LEU A 73 -8.70 -17.16 -0.67
C LEU A 73 -7.65 -18.08 -0.03
N SER A 74 -6.70 -18.60 -0.80
CA SER A 74 -5.60 -19.43 -0.31
C SER A 74 -4.43 -18.64 0.27
N TRP A 75 -4.44 -17.31 0.19
CA TRP A 75 -3.41 -16.48 0.78
C TRP A 75 -3.54 -16.43 2.30
N ASP A 76 -2.43 -16.16 2.97
CA ASP A 76 -2.43 -15.95 4.40
C ASP A 76 -3.27 -14.75 4.82
N ASP A 77 -3.57 -14.66 6.09
CA ASP A 77 -4.17 -13.47 6.71
C ASP A 77 -3.09 -12.77 7.56
N ILE A 78 -2.91 -11.46 7.34
CA ILE A 78 -1.98 -10.64 8.13
C ILE A 78 -2.72 -9.49 8.79
N ARG A 79 -2.31 -9.09 9.99
CA ARG A 79 -2.80 -7.87 10.61
C ARG A 79 -2.19 -6.63 9.96
N VAL A 80 -2.99 -5.61 9.77
CA VAL A 80 -2.56 -4.28 9.33
C VAL A 80 -3.10 -3.25 10.34
N PRO A 81 -2.27 -2.37 10.88
CA PRO A 81 -0.82 -2.24 10.65
C PRO A 81 0.01 -3.29 11.38
N ALA A 82 1.09 -3.74 10.77
CA ALA A 82 2.11 -4.59 11.38
C ALA A 82 3.43 -4.50 10.60
N HIS A 83 4.52 -4.90 11.24
CA HIS A 83 5.76 -5.22 10.54
C HIS A 83 5.73 -6.69 10.16
N ILE A 84 5.94 -7.01 8.88
CA ILE A 84 5.87 -8.39 8.37
C ILE A 84 6.84 -9.32 9.10
N GLN A 85 7.99 -8.81 9.53
CA GLN A 85 9.00 -9.55 10.31
C GLN A 85 8.46 -9.99 11.68
N MET A 86 7.53 -9.23 12.26
CA MET A 86 6.89 -9.56 13.54
C MET A 86 5.71 -10.53 13.37
N GLU A 87 5.20 -10.65 12.16
CA GLU A 87 4.13 -11.60 11.81
C GLU A 87 4.67 -12.94 11.26
N GLY A 88 6.02 -13.12 11.30
CA GLY A 88 6.66 -14.38 10.96
C GLY A 88 7.14 -14.49 9.50
N TYR A 89 7.08 -13.40 8.75
CA TYR A 89 7.61 -13.31 7.40
C TYR A 89 8.92 -12.53 7.41
N ASP A 90 9.94 -13.01 6.68
CA ASP A 90 11.22 -12.35 6.57
C ASP A 90 11.96 -12.14 7.92
N VAL A 91 13.09 -11.42 7.86
CA VAL A 91 13.92 -11.03 9.00
C VAL A 91 14.29 -9.54 8.85
N PRO A 92 14.65 -8.83 9.94
CA PRO A 92 15.13 -7.46 9.84
C PRO A 92 16.32 -7.37 8.87
N GLN A 93 16.21 -6.50 7.86
CA GLN A 93 17.25 -6.33 6.83
C GLN A 93 18.36 -5.39 7.29
N TYR A 94 18.01 -4.43 8.15
CA TYR A 94 18.94 -3.45 8.68
C TYR A 94 19.20 -3.70 10.16
N ALA A 95 20.48 -3.88 10.48
CA ALA A 95 20.99 -3.74 11.85
C ALA A 95 22.07 -2.65 11.81
N ASN A 96 22.34 -1.96 12.91
CA ASN A 96 23.25 -0.80 12.99
C ASN A 96 24.67 -1.03 12.45
N VAL A 97 25.02 -2.25 12.12
CA VAL A 97 26.35 -2.66 11.66
C VAL A 97 26.39 -3.13 10.20
N GLN A 98 25.23 -3.17 9.53
CA GLN A 98 25.13 -3.74 8.18
C GLN A 98 24.05 -3.01 7.37
N TYR A 99 24.36 -2.66 6.11
CA TYR A 99 23.37 -2.13 5.18
C TYR A 99 22.42 -3.24 4.67
N PRO A 100 21.19 -2.90 4.27
CA PRO A 100 20.33 -3.82 3.56
C PRO A 100 21.08 -4.44 2.37
N TRP A 101 20.86 -5.75 2.15
CA TRP A 101 21.47 -6.57 1.09
C TRP A 101 22.98 -6.80 1.18
N GLU A 102 23.73 -6.13 2.06
CA GLU A 102 25.16 -6.34 2.24
C GLU A 102 25.48 -7.82 2.51
N GLY A 103 26.42 -8.38 1.74
CA GLY A 103 26.79 -9.81 1.81
C GLY A 103 25.77 -10.78 1.20
N ARG A 104 24.67 -10.28 0.63
CA ARG A 104 23.65 -11.12 -0.03
C ARG A 104 23.74 -11.05 -1.56
N GLU A 105 23.98 -9.85 -2.09
CA GLU A 105 24.05 -9.61 -3.52
C GLU A 105 25.03 -8.44 -3.79
N GLU A 106 25.86 -8.56 -4.81
CA GLU A 106 26.68 -7.45 -5.28
C GLU A 106 25.83 -6.51 -6.12
N ILE A 107 25.60 -5.30 -5.61
CA ILE A 107 24.78 -4.28 -6.26
C ILE A 107 25.66 -3.13 -6.66
N LYS A 108 25.59 -2.72 -7.92
CA LYS A 108 26.28 -1.51 -8.43
C LYS A 108 25.40 -0.27 -8.20
N PRO A 109 26.02 0.92 -8.11
CA PRO A 109 25.27 2.16 -8.04
C PRO A 109 24.22 2.27 -9.18
N GLY A 110 22.97 2.55 -8.83
CA GLY A 110 21.84 2.62 -9.75
C GLY A 110 21.16 1.27 -10.05
N GLU A 111 21.61 0.18 -9.44
CA GLU A 111 20.96 -1.12 -9.52
C GLU A 111 20.15 -1.39 -8.23
N ILE A 112 19.12 -2.18 -8.34
CA ILE A 112 18.36 -2.73 -7.19
C ILE A 112 18.60 -4.24 -7.12
N PRO A 113 18.54 -4.86 -5.92
CA PRO A 113 18.72 -6.30 -5.79
C PRO A 113 17.64 -7.07 -6.54
N THR A 114 18.01 -8.19 -7.10
CA THR A 114 17.10 -9.05 -7.88
C THR A 114 16.88 -10.41 -7.23
N HIS A 115 17.86 -10.94 -6.50
CA HIS A 115 17.74 -12.22 -5.85
C HIS A 115 16.97 -12.17 -4.55
N PHE A 116 17.20 -11.10 -3.77
CA PHE A 116 16.56 -10.89 -2.50
C PHE A 116 16.16 -9.41 -2.34
N ASN A 117 14.97 -9.09 -2.75
CA ASN A 117 14.32 -7.79 -2.56
C ASN A 117 12.84 -8.07 -2.29
N PRO A 118 12.48 -8.33 -1.03
CA PRO A 118 11.15 -8.83 -0.67
C PRO A 118 10.02 -7.94 -1.16
N VAL A 119 8.94 -8.58 -1.58
CA VAL A 119 7.70 -7.93 -1.99
C VAL A 119 6.54 -8.53 -1.21
N ALA A 120 5.82 -7.69 -0.53
CA ALA A 120 4.61 -8.02 0.21
C ALA A 120 3.38 -7.62 -0.60
N SER A 121 2.54 -8.58 -0.96
CA SER A 121 1.28 -8.34 -1.66
C SER A 121 0.12 -8.42 -0.68
N TYR A 122 -0.71 -7.37 -0.64
CA TYR A 122 -1.85 -7.27 0.27
C TYR A 122 -3.15 -7.11 -0.51
N VAL A 123 -4.21 -7.75 -0.03
CA VAL A 123 -5.55 -7.64 -0.62
C VAL A 123 -6.57 -7.35 0.46
N LYS A 124 -7.38 -6.31 0.25
CA LYS A 124 -8.50 -5.93 1.12
C LYS A 124 -9.76 -5.72 0.32
N TYR A 125 -10.81 -6.39 0.75
CA TYR A 125 -12.16 -6.10 0.31
C TYR A 125 -12.84 -5.17 1.31
N PHE A 126 -13.47 -4.11 0.81
CA PHE A 126 -14.18 -3.14 1.66
C PHE A 126 -15.39 -2.55 0.93
N GLU A 127 -16.30 -2.01 1.71
CA GLU A 127 -17.43 -1.22 1.23
C GLU A 127 -17.36 0.16 1.87
N VAL A 128 -17.67 1.19 1.09
CA VAL A 128 -17.69 2.56 1.61
C VAL A 128 -18.94 2.74 2.45
N PRO A 129 -18.81 3.23 3.70
CA PRO A 129 -19.96 3.54 4.54
C PRO A 129 -20.95 4.49 3.85
N GLU A 130 -22.24 4.32 4.15
CA GLU A 130 -23.33 5.10 3.54
C GLU A 130 -23.09 6.62 3.70
N SER A 131 -22.58 7.03 4.87
CA SER A 131 -22.25 8.43 5.18
C SER A 131 -21.17 9.06 4.27
N MET A 132 -20.41 8.22 3.59
CA MET A 132 -19.33 8.64 2.69
C MET A 132 -19.70 8.53 1.20
N LYS A 133 -20.83 7.92 0.86
CA LYS A 133 -21.28 7.81 -0.53
C LYS A 133 -21.48 9.18 -1.18
N GLY A 134 -21.13 9.26 -2.46
CA GLY A 134 -21.21 10.50 -3.25
C GLY A 134 -20.17 11.56 -2.89
N LYS A 135 -19.24 11.27 -1.98
CA LYS A 135 -18.11 12.14 -1.62
C LYS A 135 -16.85 11.72 -2.38
N LYS A 136 -15.87 12.61 -2.42
CA LYS A 136 -14.51 12.22 -2.82
C LYS A 136 -13.94 11.28 -1.77
N ILE A 137 -13.34 10.19 -2.22
CA ILE A 137 -12.76 9.15 -1.37
C ILE A 137 -11.25 9.13 -1.58
N PHE A 138 -10.52 9.30 -0.50
CA PHE A 138 -9.06 9.20 -0.48
C PHE A 138 -8.66 8.03 0.40
N ILE A 139 -7.62 7.31 0.02
CA ILE A 139 -6.95 6.35 0.90
C ILE A 139 -5.65 6.97 1.42
N SER A 140 -5.36 6.74 2.69
CA SER A 140 -4.13 7.23 3.33
C SER A 140 -3.39 6.07 3.98
N PHE A 141 -2.18 5.80 3.52
CA PHE A 141 -1.24 4.87 4.14
C PHE A 141 -0.31 5.68 5.04
N GLN A 142 -0.42 5.47 6.35
CA GLN A 142 0.33 6.25 7.34
C GLN A 142 1.82 5.88 7.43
N GLY A 143 2.20 4.76 6.84
CA GLY A 143 3.58 4.31 6.67
C GLY A 143 3.60 3.02 5.88
N ALA A 144 4.48 2.95 4.89
CA ALA A 144 4.77 1.76 4.08
C ALA A 144 6.25 1.79 3.71
N GLU A 145 6.97 0.72 4.02
CA GLU A 145 8.41 0.65 3.76
C GLU A 145 8.69 -0.42 2.70
N SER A 146 9.30 -0.02 1.59
CA SER A 146 9.63 1.35 1.17
C SER A 146 8.82 1.78 -0.03
N GLY A 147 8.69 0.96 -1.07
CA GLY A 147 7.89 1.25 -2.25
C GLY A 147 6.47 0.72 -2.12
N LEU A 148 5.47 1.52 -2.43
CA LEU A 148 4.06 1.15 -2.42
C LEU A 148 3.43 1.37 -3.79
N ALA A 149 2.93 0.31 -4.41
CA ALA A 149 2.13 0.37 -5.63
C ALA A 149 0.69 -0.06 -5.32
N LEU A 150 -0.28 0.76 -5.71
CA LEU A 150 -1.70 0.60 -5.37
C LEU A 150 -2.55 0.36 -6.61
N TRP A 151 -3.43 -0.64 -6.53
CA TRP A 151 -4.53 -0.86 -7.48
C TRP A 151 -5.87 -0.84 -6.76
N LEU A 152 -6.90 -0.42 -7.46
CA LEU A 152 -8.28 -0.51 -7.02
C LEU A 152 -9.14 -1.06 -8.17
N ASN A 153 -9.88 -2.14 -7.89
CA ASN A 153 -10.79 -2.76 -8.85
C ASN A 153 -10.14 -3.05 -10.21
N GLY A 154 -8.91 -3.59 -10.20
CA GLY A 154 -8.14 -3.93 -11.39
C GLY A 154 -7.42 -2.76 -12.08
N SER A 155 -7.57 -1.55 -11.59
CA SER A 155 -6.95 -0.35 -12.16
C SER A 155 -5.78 0.14 -11.30
N PHE A 156 -4.65 0.44 -11.92
CA PHE A 156 -3.53 1.08 -11.22
C PHE A 156 -3.93 2.49 -10.75
N VAL A 157 -3.76 2.75 -9.46
CA VAL A 157 -4.11 4.02 -8.82
C VAL A 157 -2.89 4.92 -8.71
N GLY A 158 -1.78 4.39 -8.16
CA GLY A 158 -0.60 5.21 -7.97
C GLY A 158 0.55 4.49 -7.28
N TYR A 159 1.64 5.22 -7.08
CA TYR A 159 2.92 4.74 -6.53
C TYR A 159 3.52 5.76 -5.57
N SER A 160 4.24 5.28 -4.56
CA SER A 160 5.02 6.11 -3.61
C SER A 160 6.19 5.32 -3.04
N GLU A 161 7.32 6.00 -2.78
CA GLU A 161 8.52 5.45 -2.11
C GLU A 161 8.79 6.09 -0.74
N ASP A 162 7.91 6.95 -0.25
CA ASP A 162 8.10 7.63 1.03
C ASP A 162 7.63 6.76 2.20
N SER A 163 8.59 6.31 3.03
CA SER A 163 8.33 5.46 4.20
C SER A 163 7.83 6.25 5.42
N PHE A 164 8.07 7.55 5.50
CA PHE A 164 7.89 8.35 6.71
C PHE A 164 6.74 9.34 6.64
N THR A 165 6.35 9.76 5.44
CA THR A 165 5.20 10.63 5.22
C THR A 165 3.99 9.80 4.76
N PRO A 166 2.77 10.12 5.17
CA PRO A 166 1.59 9.45 4.64
C PRO A 166 1.51 9.51 3.12
N SER A 167 1.28 8.35 2.51
CA SER A 167 1.02 8.24 1.08
C SER A 167 -0.48 8.22 0.84
N GLU A 168 -1.00 9.23 0.14
CA GLU A 168 -2.43 9.42 -0.09
C GLU A 168 -2.78 9.43 -1.57
N PHE A 169 -3.90 8.79 -1.91
CA PHE A 169 -4.35 8.64 -3.29
C PHE A 169 -5.86 8.91 -3.40
N ASP A 170 -6.27 9.61 -4.47
CA ASP A 170 -7.69 9.79 -4.80
C ASP A 170 -8.25 8.51 -5.41
N LEU A 171 -9.10 7.82 -4.67
CA LEU A 171 -9.78 6.61 -5.12
C LEU A 171 -11.06 6.90 -5.92
N THR A 172 -11.57 8.12 -5.87
CA THR A 172 -12.88 8.47 -6.43
C THR A 172 -13.08 8.00 -7.88
N PRO A 173 -12.09 8.15 -8.79
CA PRO A 173 -12.26 7.72 -10.19
C PRO A 173 -12.32 6.19 -10.38
N PHE A 174 -11.89 5.42 -9.38
CA PHE A 174 -11.74 3.96 -9.45
C PHE A 174 -12.80 3.22 -8.63
N MET A 175 -13.61 3.95 -7.86
CA MET A 175 -14.63 3.37 -6.99
C MET A 175 -15.77 2.74 -7.77
N LYS A 176 -16.30 1.64 -7.23
CA LYS A 176 -17.53 0.98 -7.70
C LYS A 176 -18.58 1.02 -6.61
N GLU A 177 -19.85 0.90 -7.00
CA GLU A 177 -20.93 0.68 -6.04
C GLU A 177 -20.79 -0.68 -5.36
N GLY A 178 -21.02 -0.72 -4.04
CA GLY A 178 -20.88 -1.92 -3.23
C GLY A 178 -19.43 -2.25 -2.89
N ARG A 179 -19.06 -3.51 -3.10
CA ARG A 179 -17.76 -4.05 -2.67
C ARG A 179 -16.64 -3.59 -3.60
N ASN A 180 -15.60 -3.03 -3.01
CA ASN A 180 -14.37 -2.62 -3.69
C ASN A 180 -13.21 -3.51 -3.28
N LEU A 181 -12.22 -3.64 -4.17
CA LEU A 181 -11.05 -4.47 -4.02
C LEU A 181 -9.79 -3.61 -4.09
N SER A 182 -9.16 -3.38 -2.95
CA SER A 182 -7.84 -2.74 -2.86
C SER A 182 -6.74 -3.79 -2.88
N LEU A 183 -5.72 -3.56 -3.70
CA LEU A 183 -4.57 -4.43 -3.89
C LEU A 183 -3.31 -3.58 -3.82
N ILE A 184 -2.32 -4.07 -3.07
CA ILE A 184 -1.10 -3.32 -2.79
C ILE A 184 0.10 -4.25 -2.94
N HIS A 185 1.17 -3.74 -3.57
CA HIS A 185 2.53 -4.24 -3.42
C HIS A 185 3.36 -3.26 -2.58
N ILE A 186 4.05 -3.79 -1.62
CA ILE A 186 5.02 -3.06 -0.79
C ILE A 186 6.36 -3.77 -0.88
#